data_63c5759fb212a6b048c3e4613308307a
#
_entry.id   63c5759fb212a6b048c3e4613308307a
#
_cell.length_a   1.000
_cell.length_b   1.000
_cell.length_c   1.000
_cell.angle_alpha   90.00
_cell.angle_beta   90.00
_cell.angle_gamma   90.00
#
_symmetry.space_group_name_H-M   'P 1'
#
loop_
_entity.id
_entity.type
_entity.pdbx_description
1 polymer ?
#
loop_
_entity_poly.entity_id
_entity_poly.type
_entity_poly.pdbx_seq_one_letter_code
_entity_poly.pdbx_strand_id
1 'polypeptide(L)'
;VLIGVGGPNNAARSVVEALREDGAPEIIYAGNTLSPDALNRMMKKLEGKSIYIDCIAKNFETLEPGSSFRILRQYMDVGGRYTAMTNVGLLPMAVAGIDIRALVQGAKDMQKRVHEESAENNIAYQYACLRNLYYKEGYRVEMLSSFEPQFRFFYKWWIQLFAESEGKDNKGVFPVAGEFSEELHSVGQFIQDGSPIMFETFLDVKKQNASLIVEPDEKEDYFDYLDGKDFWEINKDAYHATVAAHSKKLPCLTIEVDELDAYHFGQLFYFFQFACYLSCKIMGVNPFDQPGVEAYKKWMF
;
A
#
# COMPACT_ATOMS: atom_id res chain seq x y z
N VAL A 1 3.66 8.87 19.34
CA VAL A 1 4.19 9.46 18.08
C VAL A 1 5.09 8.44 17.42
N LEU A 2 4.83 8.12 16.17
CA LEU A 2 5.69 7.26 15.36
C LEU A 2 6.58 8.14 14.48
N ILE A 3 7.89 8.06 14.68
CA ILE A 3 8.89 8.78 13.89
C ILE A 3 9.55 7.82 12.92
N GLY A 4 9.38 8.06 11.63
CA GLY A 4 9.97 7.22 10.58
C GLY A 4 9.66 7.74 9.19
N VAL A 5 10.41 7.26 8.18
CA VAL A 5 10.20 7.61 6.78
C VAL A 5 10.20 6.37 5.90
N GLY A 6 9.44 6.40 4.82
CA GLY A 6 9.39 5.33 3.84
C GLY A 6 8.70 4.05 4.34
N GLY A 7 9.26 2.88 3.98
CA GLY A 7 8.66 1.56 4.21
C GLY A 7 8.18 1.30 5.63
N PRO A 8 9.00 1.49 6.67
CA PRO A 8 8.59 1.25 8.04
C PRO A 8 7.35 2.04 8.45
N ASN A 9 7.33 3.33 8.11
CA ASN A 9 6.20 4.21 8.40
C ASN A 9 4.97 3.81 7.58
N ASN A 10 5.12 3.65 6.28
CA ASN A 10 4.01 3.38 5.38
C ASN A 10 3.38 2.00 5.62
N ALA A 11 4.17 0.97 5.93
CA ALA A 11 3.67 -0.36 6.23
C ALA A 11 2.80 -0.36 7.51
N ALA A 12 3.32 0.19 8.61
CA ALA A 12 2.55 0.31 9.85
C ALA A 12 1.29 1.17 9.65
N ARG A 13 1.45 2.33 9.00
CA ARG A 13 0.36 3.27 8.74
C ARG A 13 -0.73 2.67 7.87
N SER A 14 -0.39 1.82 6.89
CA SER A 14 -1.39 1.17 6.03
C SER A 14 -2.42 0.37 6.83
N VAL A 15 -1.97 -0.40 7.81
CA VAL A 15 -2.85 -1.23 8.65
C VAL A 15 -3.56 -0.39 9.72
N VAL A 16 -2.82 0.50 10.38
CA VAL A 16 -3.39 1.37 11.43
C VAL A 16 -4.51 2.25 10.87
N GLU A 17 -4.27 2.94 9.75
CA GLU A 17 -5.30 3.83 9.15
C GLU A 17 -6.47 3.04 8.56
N ALA A 18 -6.25 1.79 8.12
CA ALA A 18 -7.31 0.96 7.58
C ALA A 18 -8.21 0.33 8.65
N LEU A 19 -7.64 -0.08 9.78
CA LEU A 19 -8.29 -1.00 10.71
C LEU A 19 -8.42 -0.47 12.15
N ARG A 20 -7.90 0.73 12.47
CA ARG A 20 -7.97 1.30 13.82
C ARG A 20 -9.42 1.62 14.19
N GLU A 21 -9.87 1.06 15.30
CA GLU A 21 -11.21 1.32 15.85
C GLU A 21 -11.28 2.66 16.61
N ASP A 22 -12.50 3.17 16.76
CA ASP A 22 -12.77 4.34 17.57
C ASP A 22 -12.42 4.08 19.06
N GLY A 23 -11.72 5.05 19.67
CA GLY A 23 -11.24 4.93 21.05
C GLY A 23 -9.86 4.29 21.22
N ALA A 24 -9.28 3.69 20.17
CA ALA A 24 -7.88 3.26 20.19
C ALA A 24 -6.92 4.46 20.25
N PRO A 25 -5.69 4.29 20.81
CA PRO A 25 -4.70 5.36 20.88
C PRO A 25 -4.44 6.03 19.54
N GLU A 26 -4.41 7.36 19.50
CA GLU A 26 -4.08 8.12 18.31
C GLU A 26 -2.59 7.94 17.96
N ILE A 27 -2.30 7.53 16.73
CA ILE A 27 -0.93 7.48 16.21
C ILE A 27 -0.65 8.76 15.41
N ILE A 28 0.31 9.56 15.87
CA ILE A 28 0.77 10.75 15.16
C ILE A 28 2.09 10.40 14.46
N TYR A 29 2.12 10.59 13.15
CA TYR A 29 3.27 10.25 12.31
C TYR A 29 4.17 11.45 12.10
N ALA A 30 5.48 11.25 12.33
CA ALA A 30 6.52 12.27 12.21
C ALA A 30 7.76 11.73 11.45
N GLY A 31 8.73 12.59 11.16
CA GLY A 31 9.96 12.18 10.47
C GLY A 31 9.79 11.89 8.98
N ASN A 32 8.70 12.35 8.38
CA ASN A 32 8.39 12.20 6.95
C ASN A 32 8.44 13.53 6.18
N THR A 33 8.87 14.60 6.85
CA THR A 33 8.99 15.94 6.26
C THR A 33 10.05 16.77 6.97
N LEU A 34 10.64 17.70 6.25
CA LEU A 34 11.52 18.76 6.77
C LEU A 34 10.80 20.12 6.80
N SER A 35 9.51 20.17 6.53
CA SER A 35 8.72 21.40 6.56
C SER A 35 8.55 21.93 7.99
N PRO A 36 9.07 23.14 8.33
CA PRO A 36 8.89 23.71 9.66
C PRO A 36 7.43 23.96 10.02
N ASP A 37 6.60 24.35 9.04
CA ASP A 37 5.17 24.58 9.23
C ASP A 37 4.42 23.29 9.59
N ALA A 38 4.70 22.19 8.87
CA ALA A 38 4.11 20.88 9.17
C ALA A 38 4.54 20.38 10.56
N LEU A 39 5.81 20.53 10.93
CA LEU A 39 6.32 20.15 12.25
C LEU A 39 5.70 21.01 13.36
N ASN A 40 5.57 22.32 13.17
CA ASN A 40 4.94 23.21 14.14
C ASN A 40 3.45 22.88 14.36
N ARG A 41 2.71 22.54 13.30
CA ARG A 41 1.31 22.09 13.43
C ARG A 41 1.21 20.79 14.21
N MET A 42 2.14 19.86 13.98
CA MET A 42 2.21 18.60 14.73
C MET A 42 2.52 18.87 16.21
N MET A 43 3.51 19.71 16.52
CA MET A 43 3.86 20.06 17.90
C MET A 43 2.70 20.67 18.67
N LYS A 44 1.92 21.57 18.03
CA LYS A 44 0.70 22.12 18.62
C LYS A 44 -0.35 21.06 18.97
N LYS A 45 -0.47 19.98 18.18
CA LYS A 45 -1.36 18.87 18.50
C LYS A 45 -0.92 18.06 19.73
N LEU A 46 0.37 18.11 20.06
CA LEU A 46 0.98 17.37 21.17
C LEU A 46 0.97 18.18 22.49
N GLU A 47 0.72 19.49 22.44
CA GLU A 47 0.69 20.34 23.63
C GLU A 47 -0.33 19.82 24.67
N GLY A 48 0.11 19.66 25.91
CA GLY A 48 -0.71 19.18 27.03
C GLY A 48 -1.07 17.70 27.00
N LYS A 49 -0.56 16.92 26.04
CA LYS A 49 -0.80 15.48 25.93
C LYS A 49 0.35 14.67 26.56
N SER A 50 0.00 13.55 27.20
CA SER A 50 0.96 12.49 27.53
C SER A 50 1.29 11.72 26.25
N ILE A 51 2.57 11.63 25.89
CA ILE A 51 2.98 11.02 24.62
C ILE A 51 4.00 9.90 24.86
N TYR A 52 3.88 8.84 24.05
CA TYR A 52 4.92 7.86 23.84
C TYR A 52 5.53 8.08 22.46
N ILE A 53 6.85 7.88 22.35
CA ILE A 53 7.57 8.09 21.07
C ILE A 53 8.21 6.77 20.66
N ASP A 54 7.88 6.31 19.46
CA ASP A 54 8.55 5.21 18.78
C ASP A 54 9.32 5.79 17.57
N CYS A 55 10.61 5.52 17.49
CA CYS A 55 11.46 6.04 16.44
C CYS A 55 12.11 4.90 15.66
N ILE A 56 11.79 4.85 14.37
CA ILE A 56 12.18 3.76 13.49
C ILE A 56 13.10 4.27 12.39
N ALA A 57 14.38 3.89 12.44
CA ALA A 57 15.34 4.18 11.38
C ALA A 57 16.38 3.07 11.28
N LYS A 58 16.79 2.73 10.06
CA LYS A 58 17.79 1.68 9.79
C LYS A 58 19.14 2.02 10.43
N ASN A 59 19.62 3.25 10.26
CA ASN A 59 20.95 3.69 10.69
C ASN A 59 20.99 5.12 11.24
N PHE A 60 19.88 5.80 11.36
CA PHE A 60 19.76 7.22 11.74
C PHE A 60 20.60 8.20 10.88
N GLU A 61 21.03 7.77 9.69
CA GLU A 61 21.70 8.62 8.71
C GLU A 61 20.71 9.33 7.79
N THR A 62 19.45 8.93 7.80
CA THR A 62 18.39 9.64 7.08
C THR A 62 18.05 10.91 7.84
N LEU A 63 18.13 12.06 7.17
CA LEU A 63 18.06 13.37 7.78
C LEU A 63 16.75 13.61 8.54
N GLU A 64 15.61 13.19 7.97
CA GLU A 64 14.28 13.42 8.52
C GLU A 64 14.06 12.69 9.88
N PRO A 65 14.26 11.36 10.02
CA PRO A 65 14.20 10.71 11.31
C PRO A 65 15.38 11.08 12.22
N GLY A 66 16.59 11.22 11.68
CA GLY A 66 17.79 11.53 12.42
C GLY A 66 17.78 12.93 13.07
N SER A 67 17.21 13.92 12.39
CA SER A 67 17.00 15.27 12.95
C SER A 67 15.89 15.30 14.00
N SER A 68 14.94 14.37 13.90
CA SER A 68 13.83 14.28 14.84
C SER A 68 14.19 13.52 16.14
N PHE A 69 15.19 12.61 16.09
CA PHE A 69 15.60 11.86 17.30
C PHE A 69 17.01 11.25 17.24
N ARG A 70 17.85 11.59 18.19
CA ARG A 70 19.24 11.14 18.35
C ARG A 70 19.39 9.82 19.15
N ILE A 71 18.34 9.08 19.47
CA ILE A 71 18.40 8.23 20.69
C ILE A 71 18.22 6.72 20.53
N LEU A 72 17.68 6.13 19.44
CA LEU A 72 17.49 4.68 19.42
C LEU A 72 18.09 4.01 18.18
N ARG A 73 19.22 3.34 18.37
CA ARG A 73 19.77 2.40 17.39
C ARG A 73 19.03 1.07 17.47
N GLN A 74 18.26 0.73 16.44
CA GLN A 74 17.88 -0.66 16.20
C GLN A 74 18.80 -1.28 15.14
N TYR A 75 19.44 -2.37 15.52
CA TYR A 75 20.24 -3.17 14.59
C TYR A 75 19.27 -4.07 13.81
N MET A 76 18.93 -3.71 12.56
CA MET A 76 18.26 -4.60 11.63
C MET A 76 18.86 -4.42 10.24
N ASP A 77 19.41 -5.51 9.67
CA ASP A 77 19.94 -5.54 8.30
C ASP A 77 18.86 -5.64 7.21
N VAL A 78 17.59 -5.49 7.59
CA VAL A 78 16.44 -5.58 6.68
C VAL A 78 16.06 -4.19 6.18
N GLY A 79 15.99 -4.02 4.85
CA GLY A 79 15.52 -2.77 4.25
C GLY A 79 14.09 -2.43 4.64
N GLY A 80 13.79 -1.12 4.83
CA GLY A 80 12.50 -0.64 5.36
C GLY A 80 11.26 -1.19 4.67
N ARG A 81 11.29 -1.38 3.35
CA ARG A 81 10.18 -1.94 2.57
C ARG A 81 9.83 -3.40 2.87
N TYR A 82 10.73 -4.12 3.53
CA TYR A 82 10.54 -5.51 3.97
C TYR A 82 10.26 -5.65 5.47
N THR A 83 10.11 -4.56 6.23
CA THR A 83 10.01 -4.59 7.69
C THR A 83 8.57 -4.65 8.22
N ALA A 84 7.54 -4.70 7.38
CA ALA A 84 6.13 -4.70 7.79
C ALA A 84 5.81 -5.76 8.86
N MET A 85 6.37 -6.97 8.71
CA MET A 85 6.16 -8.12 9.59
C MET A 85 7.24 -8.28 10.66
N THR A 86 8.04 -7.27 10.91
CA THR A 86 9.03 -7.22 11.98
C THR A 86 8.53 -6.36 13.14
N ASN A 87 9.28 -6.28 14.24
CA ASN A 87 8.94 -5.40 15.35
C ASN A 87 8.74 -3.94 14.92
N VAL A 88 9.39 -3.52 13.83
CA VAL A 88 9.27 -2.19 13.23
C VAL A 88 7.83 -1.87 12.82
N GLY A 89 7.15 -2.81 12.17
CA GLY A 89 5.76 -2.66 11.76
C GLY A 89 4.78 -3.09 12.86
N LEU A 90 5.07 -4.22 13.54
CA LEU A 90 4.13 -4.85 14.47
C LEU A 90 3.90 -4.04 15.76
N LEU A 91 4.94 -3.37 16.29
CA LEU A 91 4.81 -2.61 17.54
C LEU A 91 3.79 -1.45 17.42
N PRO A 92 3.89 -0.55 16.44
CA PRO A 92 2.90 0.53 16.29
C PRO A 92 1.51 0.00 15.95
N MET A 93 1.38 -1.10 15.21
CA MET A 93 0.10 -1.75 14.94
C MET A 93 -0.53 -2.28 16.24
N ALA A 94 0.26 -2.95 17.10
CA ALA A 94 -0.21 -3.43 18.39
C ALA A 94 -0.66 -2.28 19.31
N VAL A 95 0.10 -1.18 19.36
CA VAL A 95 -0.26 0.03 20.13
C VAL A 95 -1.58 0.62 19.64
N ALA A 96 -1.86 0.54 18.33
CA ALA A 96 -3.10 0.99 17.73
C ALA A 96 -4.28 0.01 17.92
N GLY A 97 -4.09 -1.09 18.66
CA GLY A 97 -5.14 -2.07 18.93
C GLY A 97 -5.37 -3.10 17.81
N ILE A 98 -4.52 -3.13 16.79
CA ILE A 98 -4.63 -4.10 15.68
C ILE A 98 -4.27 -5.50 16.19
N ASP A 99 -5.02 -6.51 15.78
CA ASP A 99 -4.67 -7.91 16.04
C ASP A 99 -3.45 -8.35 15.23
N ILE A 100 -2.27 -8.08 15.80
CA ILE A 100 -0.99 -8.47 15.18
C ILE A 100 -0.81 -9.99 15.09
N ARG A 101 -1.54 -10.79 15.87
CA ARG A 101 -1.47 -12.26 15.80
C ARG A 101 -2.21 -12.74 14.56
N ALA A 102 -3.39 -12.21 14.29
CA ALA A 102 -4.14 -12.47 13.05
C ALA A 102 -3.30 -12.03 11.83
N LEU A 103 -2.69 -10.84 11.88
CA LEU A 103 -1.85 -10.32 10.81
C LEU A 103 -0.65 -11.25 10.50
N VAL A 104 0.08 -11.68 11.54
CA VAL A 104 1.21 -12.62 11.37
C VAL A 104 0.72 -13.99 10.90
N GLN A 105 -0.45 -14.43 11.35
CA GLN A 105 -1.03 -15.70 10.88
C GLN A 105 -1.39 -15.64 9.40
N GLY A 106 -2.00 -14.56 8.94
CA GLY A 106 -2.29 -14.35 7.52
C GLY A 106 -1.02 -14.41 6.65
N ALA A 107 0.06 -13.76 7.10
CA ALA A 107 1.35 -13.83 6.41
C ALA A 107 1.93 -15.25 6.37
N LYS A 108 1.83 -16.02 7.47
CA LYS A 108 2.29 -17.42 7.52
C LYS A 108 1.48 -18.32 6.57
N ASP A 109 0.17 -18.14 6.53
CA ASP A 109 -0.69 -18.95 5.68
C ASP A 109 -0.43 -18.64 4.20
N MET A 110 -0.23 -17.37 3.86
CA MET A 110 0.20 -16.98 2.51
C MET A 110 1.59 -17.54 2.19
N GLN A 111 2.55 -17.47 3.13
CA GLN A 111 3.86 -18.07 2.96
C GLN A 111 3.74 -19.56 2.63
N LYS A 112 2.99 -20.30 3.43
CA LYS A 112 2.76 -21.71 3.22
C LYS A 112 2.18 -21.98 1.83
N ARG A 113 1.12 -21.25 1.48
CA ARG A 113 0.44 -21.35 0.19
C ARG A 113 1.41 -21.18 -0.98
N VAL A 114 2.15 -20.08 -1.03
CA VAL A 114 3.05 -19.80 -2.16
C VAL A 114 4.33 -20.67 -2.20
N HIS A 115 4.65 -21.41 -1.13
CA HIS A 115 5.74 -22.36 -1.12
C HIS A 115 5.31 -23.80 -1.40
N GLU A 116 4.06 -24.17 -1.16
CA GLU A 116 3.52 -25.53 -1.36
C GLU A 116 2.80 -25.69 -2.71
N GLU A 117 2.23 -24.63 -3.28
CA GLU A 117 1.54 -24.69 -4.58
C GLU A 117 2.53 -24.89 -5.73
N SER A 118 2.11 -25.66 -6.75
CA SER A 118 2.86 -25.77 -8.01
C SER A 118 2.99 -24.42 -8.68
N ALA A 119 4.03 -24.22 -9.48
CA ALA A 119 4.26 -22.95 -10.19
C ALA A 119 3.05 -22.47 -11.01
N GLU A 120 2.30 -23.42 -11.58
CA GLU A 120 1.11 -23.14 -12.40
C GLU A 120 -0.08 -22.58 -11.58
N ASN A 121 -0.19 -22.98 -10.33
CA ASN A 121 -1.27 -22.54 -9.43
C ASN A 121 -0.84 -21.42 -8.46
N ASN A 122 0.45 -21.12 -8.43
CA ASN A 122 1.03 -20.18 -7.50
C ASN A 122 0.78 -18.74 -7.94
N ILE A 123 -0.11 -18.04 -7.22
CA ILE A 123 -0.51 -16.66 -7.53
C ILE A 123 0.64 -15.66 -7.53
N ALA A 124 1.66 -15.86 -6.68
CA ALA A 124 2.83 -14.96 -6.64
C ALA A 124 3.73 -15.16 -7.86
N TYR A 125 3.90 -16.41 -8.34
CA TYR A 125 4.60 -16.68 -9.60
C TYR A 125 3.83 -16.14 -10.80
N GLN A 126 2.51 -16.37 -10.83
CA GLN A 126 1.65 -15.85 -11.92
C GLN A 126 1.76 -14.34 -12.02
N TYR A 127 1.62 -13.62 -10.89
CA TYR A 127 1.72 -12.16 -10.86
C TYR A 127 3.11 -11.68 -11.29
N ALA A 128 4.19 -12.26 -10.76
CA ALA A 128 5.55 -11.90 -11.13
C ALA A 128 5.84 -12.15 -12.62
N CYS A 129 5.35 -13.28 -13.17
CA CYS A 129 5.50 -13.63 -14.58
C CYS A 129 4.72 -12.66 -15.48
N LEU A 130 3.44 -12.38 -15.17
CA LEU A 130 2.62 -11.45 -15.94
C LEU A 130 3.21 -10.04 -15.94
N ARG A 131 3.67 -9.54 -14.79
CA ARG A 131 4.34 -8.25 -14.66
C ARG A 131 5.58 -8.17 -15.59
N ASN A 132 6.42 -9.21 -15.60
CA ASN A 132 7.59 -9.26 -16.47
C ASN A 132 7.23 -9.46 -17.94
N LEU A 133 6.15 -10.18 -18.25
CA LEU A 133 5.64 -10.32 -19.62
C LEU A 133 5.20 -8.96 -20.17
N TYR A 134 4.38 -8.23 -19.43
CA TYR A 134 3.94 -6.89 -19.83
C TYR A 134 5.13 -5.93 -19.97
N TYR A 135 6.12 -6.01 -19.09
CA TYR A 135 7.36 -5.24 -19.26
C TYR A 135 8.07 -5.54 -20.58
N LYS A 136 8.16 -6.83 -20.98
CA LYS A 136 8.74 -7.23 -22.28
C LYS A 136 7.92 -6.77 -23.47
N GLU A 137 6.60 -6.71 -23.34
CA GLU A 137 5.68 -6.21 -24.37
C GLU A 137 5.67 -4.67 -24.48
N GLY A 138 6.39 -3.98 -23.61
CA GLY A 138 6.55 -2.52 -23.72
C GLY A 138 5.76 -1.71 -22.70
N TYR A 139 4.95 -2.32 -21.84
CA TYR A 139 4.32 -1.63 -20.72
C TYR A 139 5.38 -1.20 -19.69
N ARG A 140 5.27 0.02 -19.20
CA ARG A 140 6.27 0.64 -18.32
C ARG A 140 5.72 1.07 -16.97
N VAL A 141 4.40 1.08 -16.85
CA VAL A 141 3.69 1.52 -15.65
C VAL A 141 2.73 0.44 -15.20
N GLU A 142 2.71 0.13 -13.92
CA GLU A 142 1.63 -0.62 -13.29
C GLU A 142 0.88 0.28 -12.32
N MET A 143 -0.44 0.32 -12.45
CA MET A 143 -1.31 0.99 -11.50
C MET A 143 -1.99 -0.05 -10.61
N LEU A 144 -1.76 0.06 -9.30
CA LEU A 144 -2.52 -0.69 -8.30
C LEU A 144 -3.71 0.16 -7.85
N SER A 145 -4.92 -0.33 -8.05
CA SER A 145 -6.14 0.43 -7.78
C SER A 145 -7.17 -0.35 -6.98
N SER A 146 -8.03 0.35 -6.27
CA SER A 146 -9.16 -0.21 -5.54
C SER A 146 -10.24 0.84 -5.34
N PHE A 147 -11.47 0.37 -5.11
CA PHE A 147 -12.60 1.19 -4.66
C PHE A 147 -12.70 1.31 -3.14
N GLU A 148 -11.67 0.80 -2.42
CA GLU A 148 -11.58 0.87 -0.96
C GLU A 148 -10.47 1.87 -0.56
N PRO A 149 -10.83 3.09 -0.08
CA PRO A 149 -9.86 4.14 0.27
C PRO A 149 -8.94 3.75 1.44
N GLN A 150 -9.29 2.69 2.18
CA GLN A 150 -8.46 2.13 3.24
C GLN A 150 -7.11 1.64 2.75
N PHE A 151 -6.95 1.35 1.45
CA PHE A 151 -5.67 0.98 0.85
C PHE A 151 -4.72 2.16 0.59
N ARG A 152 -5.11 3.41 0.84
CA ARG A 152 -4.31 4.63 0.56
C ARG A 152 -2.85 4.54 1.00
N PHE A 153 -2.58 4.10 2.22
CA PHE A 153 -1.21 3.96 2.73
C PHE A 153 -0.56 2.63 2.37
N PHE A 154 -1.36 1.60 2.07
CA PHE A 154 -0.87 0.35 1.49
C PHE A 154 -0.25 0.61 0.11
N TYR A 155 -0.87 1.43 -0.74
CA TYR A 155 -0.29 1.84 -2.03
C TYR A 155 1.08 2.49 -1.87
N LYS A 156 1.27 3.36 -0.88
CA LYS A 156 2.58 4.01 -0.63
C LYS A 156 3.66 3.02 -0.25
N TRP A 157 3.32 2.00 0.53
CA TRP A 157 4.22 0.90 0.83
C TRP A 157 4.50 0.04 -0.41
N TRP A 158 3.48 -0.34 -1.17
CA TRP A 158 3.59 -1.14 -2.38
C TRP A 158 4.42 -0.44 -3.46
N ILE A 159 4.21 0.85 -3.68
CA ILE A 159 5.01 1.68 -4.60
C ILE A 159 6.48 1.62 -4.20
N GLN A 160 6.80 1.84 -2.93
CA GLN A 160 8.18 1.76 -2.47
C GLN A 160 8.76 0.35 -2.64
N LEU A 161 7.98 -0.69 -2.32
CA LEU A 161 8.41 -2.07 -2.47
C LEU A 161 8.90 -2.35 -3.90
N PHE A 162 8.07 -2.07 -4.89
CA PHE A 162 8.41 -2.37 -6.28
C PHE A 162 9.42 -1.36 -6.88
N ALA A 163 9.24 -0.06 -6.66
CA ALA A 163 10.13 0.95 -7.23
C ALA A 163 11.58 0.78 -6.77
N GLU A 164 11.83 0.62 -5.47
CA GLU A 164 13.17 0.43 -4.94
C GLU A 164 13.76 -0.94 -5.24
N SER A 165 12.92 -1.97 -5.39
CA SER A 165 13.39 -3.32 -5.65
C SER A 165 13.70 -3.58 -7.12
N GLU A 166 12.82 -3.15 -8.04
CA GLU A 166 12.97 -3.40 -9.48
C GLU A 166 13.69 -2.28 -10.23
N GLY A 167 13.55 -1.02 -9.81
CA GLY A 167 14.07 0.15 -10.52
C GLY A 167 15.59 0.25 -10.51
N LYS A 168 16.28 -0.66 -11.22
CA LYS A 168 17.73 -0.79 -11.29
C LYS A 168 18.20 -1.15 -12.71
N ASP A 169 19.43 -0.83 -13.05
CA ASP A 169 20.04 -1.18 -14.34
C ASP A 169 19.21 -0.72 -15.56
N ASN A 170 18.52 0.44 -15.44
CA ASN A 170 17.57 0.95 -16.43
C ASN A 170 16.39 0.00 -16.72
N LYS A 171 16.03 -0.85 -15.77
CA LYS A 171 14.90 -1.78 -15.81
C LYS A 171 13.86 -1.40 -14.76
N GLY A 172 12.72 -2.08 -14.83
CA GLY A 172 11.64 -1.99 -13.86
C GLY A 172 10.34 -1.43 -14.45
N VAL A 173 9.23 -1.82 -13.85
CA VAL A 173 7.90 -1.26 -14.11
C VAL A 173 7.64 -0.19 -13.06
N PHE A 174 7.32 1.04 -13.49
CA PHE A 174 7.07 2.13 -12.56
C PHE A 174 5.72 1.95 -11.86
N PRO A 175 5.69 1.79 -10.54
CA PRO A 175 4.45 1.57 -9.80
C PRO A 175 3.77 2.90 -9.49
N VAL A 176 2.47 2.96 -9.78
CA VAL A 176 1.58 4.06 -9.39
C VAL A 176 0.34 3.50 -8.69
N ALA A 177 -0.49 4.33 -8.10
CA ALA A 177 -1.72 3.91 -7.46
C ALA A 177 -2.92 4.69 -8.01
N GLY A 178 -4.12 4.10 -7.88
CA GLY A 178 -5.40 4.72 -8.18
C GLY A 178 -6.39 4.51 -7.04
N GLU A 179 -6.81 5.60 -6.38
CA GLU A 179 -7.89 5.59 -5.40
C GLU A 179 -9.22 5.86 -6.11
N PHE A 180 -9.97 4.81 -6.38
CA PHE A 180 -11.27 4.95 -7.03
C PHE A 180 -12.39 5.02 -5.98
N SER A 181 -13.48 5.72 -6.30
CA SER A 181 -13.88 6.39 -7.54
C SER A 181 -13.26 7.78 -7.76
N GLU A 182 -12.69 8.45 -6.75
CA GLU A 182 -12.21 9.85 -6.82
C GLU A 182 -11.28 10.07 -8.02
N GLU A 183 -10.24 9.25 -8.17
CA GLU A 183 -9.23 9.45 -9.20
C GLU A 183 -9.66 9.01 -10.61
N LEU A 184 -10.83 8.37 -10.78
CA LEU A 184 -11.44 8.20 -12.11
C LEU A 184 -11.72 9.56 -12.77
N HIS A 185 -12.02 10.58 -11.97
CA HIS A 185 -12.26 11.94 -12.44
C HIS A 185 -10.99 12.71 -12.81
N SER A 186 -9.82 12.11 -12.65
CA SER A 186 -8.52 12.70 -12.99
C SER A 186 -7.76 11.85 -14.00
N VAL A 187 -7.43 10.59 -13.66
CA VAL A 187 -6.62 9.71 -14.52
C VAL A 187 -7.44 8.90 -15.52
N GLY A 188 -8.75 8.81 -15.34
CA GLY A 188 -9.64 8.00 -16.19
C GLY A 188 -9.55 8.37 -17.66
N GLN A 189 -9.43 9.66 -18.02
CA GLN A 189 -9.23 10.09 -19.39
C GLN A 189 -7.94 9.52 -19.99
N PHE A 190 -6.83 9.55 -19.26
CA PHE A 190 -5.56 9.00 -19.74
C PHE A 190 -5.63 7.47 -19.93
N ILE A 191 -6.28 6.77 -19.00
CA ILE A 191 -6.48 5.32 -19.08
C ILE A 191 -7.26 4.94 -20.33
N GLN A 192 -8.33 5.69 -20.65
CA GLN A 192 -9.21 5.37 -21.77
C GLN A 192 -8.68 5.80 -23.15
N ASP A 193 -7.86 6.86 -23.23
CA ASP A 193 -7.51 7.49 -24.50
C ASP A 193 -6.06 8.00 -24.57
N GLY A 194 -5.26 7.75 -23.53
CA GLY A 194 -3.85 8.14 -23.48
C GLY A 194 -2.91 7.12 -24.13
N SER A 195 -1.61 7.33 -23.93
CA SER A 195 -0.57 6.41 -24.43
C SER A 195 -0.69 5.03 -23.78
N PRO A 196 -0.61 3.92 -24.53
CA PRO A 196 -0.75 2.56 -24.01
C PRO A 196 0.53 2.07 -23.33
N ILE A 197 0.93 2.73 -22.24
CA ILE A 197 2.18 2.46 -21.52
C ILE A 197 1.99 1.69 -20.22
N MET A 198 0.74 1.45 -19.81
CA MET A 198 0.41 0.92 -18.50
C MET A 198 -0.48 -0.32 -18.57
N PHE A 199 -0.42 -1.11 -17.52
CA PHE A 199 -1.42 -2.12 -17.17
C PHE A 199 -1.93 -1.86 -15.75
N GLU A 200 -3.05 -2.44 -15.38
CA GLU A 200 -3.71 -2.16 -14.12
C GLU A 200 -3.94 -3.44 -13.31
N THR A 201 -3.71 -3.36 -12.01
CA THR A 201 -4.01 -4.41 -11.04
C THR A 201 -5.03 -3.89 -10.04
N PHE A 202 -6.22 -4.48 -10.03
CA PHE A 202 -7.28 -4.15 -9.08
C PHE A 202 -7.16 -4.99 -7.81
N LEU A 203 -7.32 -4.36 -6.64
CA LEU A 203 -7.63 -5.04 -5.38
C LEU A 203 -9.14 -5.03 -5.20
N ASP A 204 -9.77 -6.19 -5.33
CA ASP A 204 -11.23 -6.36 -5.18
C ASP A 204 -11.55 -7.00 -3.83
N VAL A 205 -12.12 -6.22 -2.92
CA VAL A 205 -12.61 -6.73 -1.62
C VAL A 205 -13.96 -7.40 -1.80
N LYS A 206 -14.11 -8.63 -1.33
CA LYS A 206 -15.30 -9.45 -1.59
C LYS A 206 -16.42 -9.27 -0.56
N LYS A 207 -16.08 -8.83 0.65
CA LYS A 207 -17.03 -8.70 1.75
C LYS A 207 -16.94 -7.31 2.38
N GLN A 208 -18.07 -6.67 2.55
CA GLN A 208 -18.15 -5.38 3.24
C GLN A 208 -17.99 -5.54 4.75
N ASN A 209 -17.40 -4.54 5.39
CA ASN A 209 -17.29 -4.47 6.86
C ASN A 209 -18.47 -3.72 7.50
N ALA A 210 -19.19 -2.93 6.73
CA ALA A 210 -20.33 -2.13 7.18
C ALA A 210 -21.39 -2.03 6.07
N SER A 211 -22.65 -1.86 6.46
CA SER A 211 -23.75 -1.58 5.54
C SER A 211 -24.21 -0.13 5.73
N LEU A 212 -24.46 0.55 4.62
CA LEU A 212 -25.03 1.90 4.58
C LEU A 212 -26.05 1.97 3.47
N ILE A 213 -27.31 2.03 3.86
CA ILE A 213 -28.45 2.09 2.92
C ILE A 213 -28.74 3.54 2.55
N VAL A 214 -29.02 3.80 1.27
CA VAL A 214 -29.55 5.08 0.82
C VAL A 214 -31.02 5.14 1.25
N GLU A 215 -31.31 6.00 2.22
CA GLU A 215 -32.69 6.17 2.71
C GLU A 215 -33.54 6.84 1.63
N PRO A 216 -34.71 6.27 1.26
CA PRO A 216 -35.63 6.90 0.35
C PRO A 216 -36.09 8.26 0.90
N ASP A 217 -36.18 9.25 0.04
CA ASP A 217 -36.82 10.52 0.40
C ASP A 217 -37.99 10.85 -0.53
N GLU A 218 -38.81 11.87 -0.19
CA GLU A 218 -39.99 12.23 -0.97
C GLU A 218 -39.67 13.26 -2.10
N LYS A 219 -38.38 13.45 -2.42
CA LYS A 219 -37.96 14.43 -3.43
C LYS A 219 -37.62 13.75 -4.73
N GLU A 220 -38.22 14.20 -5.82
CA GLU A 220 -37.82 13.84 -7.17
C GLU A 220 -36.53 14.61 -7.56
N ASP A 221 -35.36 13.99 -7.39
CA ASP A 221 -34.07 14.62 -7.60
C ASP A 221 -33.16 13.95 -8.66
N TYR A 222 -33.71 13.04 -9.42
CA TYR A 222 -33.01 12.20 -10.40
C TYR A 222 -32.12 11.10 -9.79
N PHE A 223 -32.09 10.93 -8.47
CA PHE A 223 -31.32 9.89 -7.75
C PHE A 223 -32.22 8.81 -7.14
N ASP A 224 -33.55 8.86 -7.37
CA ASP A 224 -34.53 7.88 -6.87
C ASP A 224 -34.15 6.42 -7.19
N TYR A 225 -33.32 6.20 -8.25
CA TYR A 225 -32.83 4.87 -8.60
C TYR A 225 -31.83 4.29 -7.58
N LEU A 226 -31.32 5.11 -6.65
CA LEU A 226 -30.43 4.71 -5.56
C LEU A 226 -31.20 4.34 -4.29
N ASP A 227 -32.47 4.70 -4.19
CA ASP A 227 -33.30 4.46 -3.02
C ASP A 227 -33.31 2.99 -2.61
N GLY A 228 -33.03 2.76 -1.32
CA GLY A 228 -32.96 1.42 -0.74
C GLY A 228 -31.73 0.61 -1.12
N LYS A 229 -30.82 1.12 -1.95
CA LYS A 229 -29.57 0.43 -2.28
C LYS A 229 -28.56 0.55 -1.15
N ASP A 230 -27.77 -0.50 -0.94
CA ASP A 230 -26.58 -0.44 -0.12
C ASP A 230 -25.44 0.25 -0.88
N PHE A 231 -24.71 1.15 -0.23
CA PHE A 231 -23.51 1.77 -0.80
C PHE A 231 -22.47 0.73 -1.25
N TRP A 232 -22.43 -0.44 -0.62
CA TRP A 232 -21.62 -1.55 -1.07
C TRP A 232 -22.00 -2.03 -2.49
N GLU A 233 -23.29 -2.17 -2.77
CA GLU A 233 -23.76 -2.55 -4.11
C GLU A 233 -23.38 -1.49 -5.15
N ILE A 234 -23.57 -0.21 -4.82
CA ILE A 234 -23.21 0.91 -5.69
C ILE A 234 -21.69 0.90 -5.95
N ASN A 235 -20.88 0.68 -4.91
CA ASN A 235 -19.41 0.57 -5.03
C ASN A 235 -19.02 -0.59 -5.96
N LYS A 236 -19.64 -1.77 -5.81
CA LYS A 236 -19.37 -2.94 -6.66
C LYS A 236 -19.82 -2.75 -8.11
N ASP A 237 -20.95 -2.11 -8.34
CA ASP A 237 -21.39 -1.75 -9.68
C ASP A 237 -20.40 -0.81 -10.37
N ALA A 238 -19.90 0.20 -9.63
CA ALA A 238 -18.87 1.12 -10.12
C ALA A 238 -17.55 0.40 -10.42
N TYR A 239 -17.12 -0.51 -9.55
CA TYR A 239 -15.94 -1.36 -9.75
C TYR A 239 -16.08 -2.19 -11.03
N HIS A 240 -17.17 -2.95 -11.19
CA HIS A 240 -17.38 -3.81 -12.35
C HIS A 240 -17.45 -3.01 -13.66
N ALA A 241 -18.12 -1.86 -13.65
CA ALA A 241 -18.18 -0.97 -14.80
C ALA A 241 -16.79 -0.44 -15.19
N THR A 242 -15.98 -0.07 -14.19
CA THR A 242 -14.62 0.42 -14.41
C THR A 242 -13.71 -0.67 -14.99
N VAL A 243 -13.69 -1.87 -14.40
CA VAL A 243 -12.93 -3.01 -14.92
C VAL A 243 -13.34 -3.33 -16.36
N ALA A 244 -14.64 -3.35 -16.64
CA ALA A 244 -15.16 -3.62 -18.00
C ALA A 244 -14.74 -2.54 -19.02
N ALA A 245 -14.65 -1.29 -18.61
CA ALA A 245 -14.21 -0.19 -19.47
C ALA A 245 -12.69 -0.24 -19.70
N HIS A 246 -11.91 -0.35 -18.61
CA HIS A 246 -10.45 -0.35 -18.67
C HIS A 246 -9.90 -1.56 -19.42
N SER A 247 -10.46 -2.76 -19.23
CA SER A 247 -10.05 -4.00 -19.90
C SER A 247 -10.15 -3.95 -21.43
N LYS A 248 -10.90 -3.00 -22.00
CA LYS A 248 -10.96 -2.78 -23.46
C LYS A 248 -9.76 -1.98 -23.98
N LYS A 249 -8.97 -1.37 -23.11
CA LYS A 249 -7.92 -0.42 -23.45
C LYS A 249 -6.53 -0.88 -23.00
N LEU A 250 -6.45 -1.54 -21.86
CA LEU A 250 -5.19 -1.96 -21.26
C LEU A 250 -5.37 -3.34 -20.58
N PRO A 251 -4.29 -4.10 -20.35
CA PRO A 251 -4.36 -5.31 -19.57
C PRO A 251 -4.77 -5.00 -18.13
N CYS A 252 -5.77 -5.72 -17.65
CA CYS A 252 -6.25 -5.64 -16.27
C CYS A 252 -6.07 -6.98 -15.56
N LEU A 253 -5.56 -6.93 -14.34
CA LEU A 253 -5.48 -8.04 -13.40
C LEU A 253 -6.39 -7.76 -12.21
N THR A 254 -6.89 -8.79 -11.56
CA THR A 254 -7.63 -8.65 -10.31
C THR A 254 -7.04 -9.56 -9.25
N ILE A 255 -6.75 -8.99 -8.09
CA ILE A 255 -6.40 -9.70 -6.87
C ILE A 255 -7.60 -9.59 -5.94
N GLU A 256 -8.27 -10.72 -5.71
CA GLU A 256 -9.39 -10.79 -4.79
C GLU A 256 -8.90 -10.86 -3.34
N VAL A 257 -9.49 -10.06 -2.48
CA VAL A 257 -9.26 -9.99 -1.04
C VAL A 257 -10.58 -10.30 -0.36
N ASP A 258 -10.64 -11.34 0.46
CA ASP A 258 -11.93 -11.80 1.00
C ASP A 258 -12.59 -10.73 1.86
N GLU A 259 -11.84 -10.09 2.77
CA GLU A 259 -12.31 -8.96 3.58
C GLU A 259 -11.13 -8.06 4.05
N LEU A 260 -11.45 -6.84 4.47
CA LEU A 260 -10.45 -5.90 5.01
C LEU A 260 -10.30 -6.11 6.52
N ASP A 261 -9.33 -6.94 6.90
CA ASP A 261 -8.94 -7.18 8.28
C ASP A 261 -7.42 -7.40 8.44
N ALA A 262 -6.97 -7.57 9.65
CA ALA A 262 -5.55 -7.76 9.95
C ALA A 262 -4.99 -9.03 9.27
N TYR A 263 -5.76 -10.11 9.21
CA TYR A 263 -5.35 -11.37 8.60
C TYR A 263 -5.06 -11.21 7.10
N HIS A 264 -5.99 -10.58 6.36
CA HIS A 264 -5.83 -10.37 4.92
C HIS A 264 -4.75 -9.33 4.58
N PHE A 265 -4.55 -8.30 5.43
CA PHE A 265 -3.38 -7.43 5.30
C PHE A 265 -2.07 -8.21 5.47
N GLY A 266 -2.01 -9.17 6.38
CA GLY A 266 -0.86 -10.07 6.54
C GLY A 266 -0.60 -10.90 5.27
N GLN A 267 -1.66 -11.44 4.66
CA GLN A 267 -1.57 -12.17 3.39
C GLN A 267 -1.06 -11.26 2.26
N LEU A 268 -1.59 -10.04 2.12
CA LEU A 268 -1.18 -9.08 1.10
C LEU A 268 0.29 -8.67 1.25
N PHE A 269 0.76 -8.40 2.48
CA PHE A 269 2.16 -8.08 2.71
C PHE A 269 3.09 -9.19 2.24
N TYR A 270 2.83 -10.44 2.64
CA TYR A 270 3.69 -11.55 2.25
C TYR A 270 3.62 -11.81 0.74
N PHE A 271 2.41 -11.82 0.18
CA PHE A 271 2.19 -12.01 -1.25
C PHE A 271 3.01 -11.03 -2.09
N PHE A 272 2.87 -9.72 -1.85
CA PHE A 272 3.58 -8.72 -2.64
C PHE A 272 5.08 -8.70 -2.41
N GLN A 273 5.56 -8.96 -1.18
CA GLN A 273 6.99 -9.08 -0.90
C GLN A 273 7.61 -10.26 -1.68
N PHE A 274 6.95 -11.40 -1.68
CA PHE A 274 7.43 -12.57 -2.37
C PHE A 274 7.33 -12.43 -3.90
N ALA A 275 6.22 -11.91 -4.41
CA ALA A 275 6.04 -11.62 -5.82
C ALA A 275 7.07 -10.60 -6.35
N CYS A 276 7.37 -9.57 -5.56
CA CYS A 276 8.41 -8.58 -5.88
C CYS A 276 9.80 -9.24 -5.95
N TYR A 277 10.13 -10.10 -4.97
CA TYR A 277 11.36 -10.88 -5.00
C TYR A 277 11.47 -11.73 -6.29
N LEU A 278 10.42 -12.44 -6.65
CA LEU A 278 10.37 -13.27 -7.86
C LEU A 278 10.52 -12.40 -9.13
N SER A 279 9.81 -11.28 -9.20
CA SER A 279 9.88 -10.35 -10.34
C SER A 279 11.30 -9.81 -10.53
N CYS A 280 11.96 -9.40 -9.45
CA CYS A 280 13.37 -8.98 -9.49
C CYS A 280 14.31 -10.10 -9.97
N LYS A 281 14.07 -11.35 -9.54
CA LYS A 281 14.85 -12.49 -10.01
C LYS A 281 14.69 -12.74 -11.52
N ILE A 282 13.48 -12.60 -12.04
CA ILE A 282 13.21 -12.72 -13.48
C ILE A 282 13.88 -11.58 -14.25
N MET A 283 13.88 -10.36 -13.73
CA MET A 283 14.56 -9.19 -14.33
C MET A 283 16.09 -9.26 -14.22
N GLY A 284 16.62 -10.09 -13.30
CA GLY A 284 18.04 -10.17 -13.02
C GLY A 284 18.59 -8.99 -12.23
N VAL A 285 17.82 -8.46 -11.28
CA VAL A 285 18.21 -7.35 -10.37
C VAL A 285 18.17 -7.80 -8.92
N ASN A 286 18.96 -7.14 -8.04
CA ASN A 286 18.93 -7.42 -6.60
C ASN A 286 17.74 -6.73 -5.93
N PRO A 287 16.78 -7.44 -5.30
CA PRO A 287 15.62 -6.83 -4.67
C PRO A 287 15.93 -6.10 -3.36
N PHE A 288 17.08 -6.29 -2.73
CA PHE A 288 17.32 -5.91 -1.34
C PHE A 288 18.18 -4.65 -1.16
N ASP A 289 18.83 -4.17 -2.21
CA ASP A 289 19.59 -2.92 -2.21
C ASP A 289 18.84 -1.78 -2.93
N GLN A 290 19.36 -0.57 -2.82
CA GLN A 290 18.83 0.62 -3.49
C GLN A 290 19.98 1.61 -3.80
N PRO A 291 20.93 1.27 -4.68
CA PRO A 291 22.13 2.10 -4.93
C PRO A 291 21.78 3.49 -5.53
N GLY A 292 20.68 3.60 -6.26
CA GLY A 292 20.25 4.84 -6.90
C GLY A 292 19.95 5.98 -5.91
N VAL A 293 19.50 5.65 -4.68
CA VAL A 293 19.18 6.68 -3.69
C VAL A 293 20.43 7.31 -3.04
N GLU A 294 21.60 6.70 -3.20
CA GLU A 294 22.85 7.24 -2.66
C GLU A 294 23.30 8.52 -3.39
N ALA A 295 22.87 8.69 -4.65
CA ALA A 295 23.24 9.86 -5.44
C ALA A 295 22.72 11.16 -4.81
N TYR A 296 21.44 11.26 -4.49
CA TYR A 296 20.88 12.48 -3.88
C TYR A 296 21.31 12.67 -2.43
N LYS A 297 21.52 11.58 -1.68
CA LYS A 297 22.02 11.67 -0.29
C LYS A 297 23.37 12.40 -0.23
N LYS A 298 24.28 12.15 -1.19
CA LYS A 298 25.57 12.84 -1.29
C LYS A 298 25.44 14.35 -1.51
N TRP A 299 24.31 14.83 -2.04
CA TRP A 299 24.06 16.25 -2.24
C TRP A 299 23.32 16.90 -1.08
N MET A 300 22.81 16.10 -0.12
CA MET A 300 22.14 16.60 1.08
C MET A 300 23.13 16.93 2.22
N PHE A 301 24.35 16.43 2.13
CA PHE A 301 25.46 16.60 3.10
C PHE A 301 26.71 17.18 2.41
#